data_29c964bcfdedf5d9969642faf8a35c24
#
_entry.id   29c964bcfdedf5d9969642faf8a35c24
#
_cell.length_a   1.000
_cell.length_b   1.000
_cell.length_c   1.000
_cell.angle_alpha   90.00
_cell.angle_beta   90.00
_cell.angle_gamma   90.00
#
_symmetry.space_group_name_H-M   'P 1'
#
loop_
_entity.id
_entity.type
_entity.pdbx_description
1 polymer ?
#
loop_
_entity_poly.entity_id
_entity_poly.type
_entity_poly.pdbx_seq_one_letter_code
_entity_poly.pdbx_strand_id
1 'polypeptide(L)'
;MRLSGHKGKQLQTGFMQEGKKKPGLLQRIALYVRANLFIPDAKMAWIKPASRYLIDYLQTNEVAALISTGPPHTMHIIARNVKRATKLPWIADFRDPWTQIDWFEQLPLNRFGLAKHQALEKSVLLEADLLTIVSSNWQQQTQALCGRDVALVTNGFAPEDFAAFQQQPDPHFTILHTGSINKDRNPSALWKSLGRFTQNNPEFAAKLRIRLIGALDASVRADIEEAGLMPYTHLEQFVPHARVIEELSACSLLLLPINNVKNQMGIIPGKVFEYLASEQPILAVGPLEGDTATILRKQAGTHIVGFQDEIHWPQIIEMCAVKPQRKEALLPYSRKALAEKIDQLLKELLSNDKG
;
A
#
# COMPACT_ATOMS: atom_id res chain seq x y z
N MET A 1 -23.51 -32.44 14.39
CA MET A 1 -24.03 -31.08 14.30
C MET A 1 -23.32 -30.42 13.11
N ARG A 2 -23.99 -30.31 11.96
CA ARG A 2 -23.43 -29.81 10.70
C ARG A 2 -23.42 -28.28 10.74
N LEU A 3 -22.25 -27.66 10.82
CA LEU A 3 -22.10 -26.23 10.59
C LEU A 3 -22.10 -26.00 9.08
N SER A 4 -23.08 -25.26 8.61
CA SER A 4 -23.33 -24.90 7.23
C SER A 4 -22.14 -24.18 6.61
N GLY A 5 -21.69 -24.68 5.44
CA GLY A 5 -20.61 -24.11 4.66
C GLY A 5 -20.95 -22.71 4.14
N HIS A 6 -20.23 -21.72 4.61
CA HIS A 6 -20.07 -20.47 3.91
C HIS A 6 -18.86 -20.62 2.98
N LYS A 7 -19.13 -20.68 1.66
CA LYS A 7 -18.12 -20.56 0.61
C LYS A 7 -17.28 -19.31 0.86
N GLY A 8 -15.96 -19.49 0.92
CA GLY A 8 -15.00 -18.46 1.27
C GLY A 8 -15.09 -17.23 0.38
N LYS A 9 -15.71 -16.17 0.89
CA LYS A 9 -15.35 -14.81 0.51
C LYS A 9 -14.03 -14.53 1.22
N GLN A 10 -12.95 -14.37 0.45
CA GLN A 10 -11.71 -13.80 0.97
C GLN A 10 -12.07 -12.51 1.70
N LEU A 11 -11.79 -12.47 2.99
CA LEU A 11 -11.86 -11.24 3.78
C LEU A 11 -10.81 -10.29 3.21
N GLN A 12 -11.27 -9.36 2.38
CA GLN A 12 -10.43 -8.31 1.84
C GLN A 12 -9.92 -7.47 3.02
N THR A 13 -8.60 -7.33 3.08
CA THR A 13 -7.89 -6.47 4.01
C THR A 13 -8.20 -5.01 3.66
N GLY A 14 -9.05 -4.40 4.44
CA GLY A 14 -9.51 -3.03 4.30
C GLY A 14 -10.98 -2.98 4.67
N PHE A 15 -11.36 -2.07 5.55
CA PHE A 15 -12.76 -1.84 5.91
C PHE A 15 -13.53 -1.29 4.71
N MET A 16 -13.87 -2.15 3.74
CA MET A 16 -14.88 -1.80 2.74
C MET A 16 -16.25 -1.97 3.40
N GLN A 17 -16.84 -0.86 3.75
CA GLN A 17 -18.27 -0.82 4.07
C GLN A 17 -19.04 -0.97 2.75
N GLU A 18 -19.42 -2.19 2.40
CA GLU A 18 -20.48 -2.40 1.41
C GLU A 18 -21.80 -1.92 2.03
N GLY A 19 -22.25 -0.73 1.63
CA GLY A 19 -23.63 -0.29 1.82
C GLY A 19 -23.87 0.72 2.95
N LYS A 20 -24.79 1.62 2.69
CA LYS A 20 -25.27 2.77 3.48
C LYS A 20 -25.92 2.46 4.85
N LYS A 21 -25.77 1.27 5.41
CA LYS A 21 -26.34 0.95 6.73
C LYS A 21 -25.29 1.18 7.81
N LYS A 22 -25.60 2.09 8.74
CA LYS A 22 -24.83 2.23 9.99
C LYS A 22 -24.68 0.84 10.62
N PRO A 23 -23.49 0.46 11.11
CA PRO A 23 -23.27 -0.86 11.72
C PRO A 23 -24.27 -1.06 12.86
N GLY A 24 -24.95 -2.21 12.88
CA GLY A 24 -25.88 -2.58 13.93
C GLY A 24 -25.17 -2.68 15.29
N LEU A 25 -25.94 -2.67 16.39
CA LEU A 25 -25.39 -2.72 17.74
C LEU A 25 -24.41 -3.88 17.94
N LEU A 26 -24.74 -5.07 17.47
CA LEU A 26 -23.86 -6.26 17.55
C LEU A 26 -22.54 -6.07 16.79
N GLN A 27 -22.57 -5.44 15.62
CA GLN A 27 -21.35 -5.14 14.86
C GLN A 27 -20.49 -4.11 15.59
N ARG A 28 -21.07 -3.10 16.21
CA ARG A 28 -20.33 -2.12 17.02
C ARG A 28 -19.69 -2.77 18.24
N ILE A 29 -20.39 -3.66 18.93
CA ILE A 29 -19.84 -4.43 20.07
C ILE A 29 -18.70 -5.33 19.59
N ALA A 30 -18.89 -6.07 18.51
CA ALA A 30 -17.84 -6.93 17.93
C ALA A 30 -16.60 -6.13 17.54
N LEU A 31 -16.76 -4.96 16.92
CA LEU A 31 -15.66 -4.07 16.56
C LEU A 31 -14.94 -3.53 17.81
N TYR A 32 -15.68 -3.13 18.84
CA TYR A 32 -15.12 -2.67 20.12
C TYR A 32 -14.31 -3.79 20.80
N VAL A 33 -14.88 -4.99 20.90
CA VAL A 33 -14.19 -6.17 21.45
C VAL A 33 -12.92 -6.47 20.65
N ARG A 34 -13.02 -6.48 19.31
CA ARG A 34 -11.87 -6.72 18.43
C ARG A 34 -10.77 -5.67 18.64
N ALA A 35 -11.12 -4.40 18.71
CA ALA A 35 -10.16 -3.31 18.85
C ALA A 35 -9.45 -3.33 20.21
N ASN A 36 -10.11 -3.71 21.30
CA ASN A 36 -9.58 -3.58 22.65
C ASN A 36 -9.05 -4.87 23.27
N LEU A 37 -9.48 -6.04 22.79
CA LEU A 37 -9.02 -7.34 23.33
C LEU A 37 -8.04 -8.06 22.38
N PHE A 38 -8.13 -7.85 21.06
CA PHE A 38 -7.24 -8.49 20.09
C PHE A 38 -6.06 -7.56 19.73
N ILE A 39 -5.19 -7.34 20.69
CA ILE A 39 -4.03 -6.46 20.59
C ILE A 39 -2.74 -7.29 20.53
N PRO A 40 -1.86 -7.10 19.52
CA PRO A 40 -1.81 -5.98 18.58
C PRO A 40 -2.78 -6.10 17.38
N ASP A 41 -3.24 -7.29 17.05
CA ASP A 41 -4.13 -7.59 15.93
C ASP A 41 -4.81 -8.94 16.10
N ALA A 42 -5.65 -9.35 15.15
CA ALA A 42 -6.43 -10.59 15.22
C ALA A 42 -5.57 -11.88 15.26
N LYS A 43 -4.25 -11.78 15.00
CA LYS A 43 -3.32 -12.92 15.05
C LYS A 43 -2.66 -13.09 16.43
N MET A 44 -3.02 -12.29 17.42
CA MET A 44 -2.41 -12.30 18.77
C MET A 44 -2.33 -13.68 19.42
N ALA A 45 -3.28 -14.58 19.12
CA ALA A 45 -3.27 -15.95 19.63
C ALA A 45 -2.02 -16.74 19.21
N TRP A 46 -1.34 -16.34 18.14
CA TRP A 46 -0.10 -16.96 17.66
C TRP A 46 1.12 -16.58 18.52
N ILE A 47 1.06 -15.49 19.28
CA ILE A 47 2.24 -14.98 20.03
C ILE A 47 2.85 -16.09 20.88
N LYS A 48 2.09 -16.70 21.78
CA LYS A 48 2.62 -17.72 22.70
C LYS A 48 3.09 -18.99 21.99
N PRO A 49 2.26 -19.68 21.16
CA PRO A 49 2.68 -20.95 20.53
C PRO A 49 3.83 -20.75 19.55
N ALA A 50 3.81 -19.67 18.71
CA ALA A 50 4.88 -19.42 17.76
C ALA A 50 6.20 -19.02 18.46
N SER A 51 6.14 -18.19 19.51
CA SER A 51 7.35 -17.85 20.28
C SER A 51 7.98 -19.09 20.90
N ARG A 52 7.18 -19.97 21.51
CA ARG A 52 7.69 -21.23 22.10
C ARG A 52 8.32 -22.12 21.04
N TYR A 53 7.61 -22.36 19.96
CA TYR A 53 8.10 -23.21 18.86
C TYR A 53 9.44 -22.70 18.30
N LEU A 54 9.56 -21.39 18.06
CA LEU A 54 10.79 -20.80 17.53
C LEU A 54 11.94 -20.87 18.55
N ILE A 55 11.68 -20.65 19.84
CA ILE A 55 12.70 -20.78 20.89
C ILE A 55 13.22 -22.23 20.96
N ASP A 56 12.32 -23.21 20.94
CA ASP A 56 12.69 -24.62 20.95
C ASP A 56 13.45 -25.01 19.67
N TYR A 57 13.02 -24.53 18.49
CA TYR A 57 13.70 -24.76 17.21
C TYR A 57 15.15 -24.23 17.21
N LEU A 58 15.36 -23.05 17.79
CA LEU A 58 16.65 -22.39 17.85
C LEU A 58 17.65 -23.06 18.85
N GLN A 59 17.19 -24.00 19.67
CA GLN A 59 18.10 -24.79 20.51
C GLN A 59 18.94 -25.80 19.72
N THR A 60 18.43 -26.22 18.56
CA THR A 60 19.05 -27.26 17.71
C THR A 60 19.40 -26.78 16.30
N ASN A 61 19.05 -25.53 15.96
CA ASN A 61 19.31 -24.95 14.65
C ASN A 61 19.98 -23.59 14.78
N GLU A 62 21.15 -23.46 14.18
CA GLU A 62 21.87 -22.20 14.15
C GLU A 62 21.21 -21.22 13.18
N VAL A 63 20.95 -20.01 13.66
CA VAL A 63 20.40 -18.89 12.90
C VAL A 63 21.17 -17.64 13.26
N ALA A 64 21.61 -16.89 12.25
CA ALA A 64 22.43 -15.69 12.48
C ALA A 64 21.62 -14.50 13.00
N ALA A 65 20.37 -14.35 12.57
CA ALA A 65 19.51 -13.25 12.99
C ALA A 65 18.02 -13.57 12.78
N LEU A 66 17.17 -12.73 13.36
CA LEU A 66 15.72 -12.74 13.18
C LEU A 66 15.30 -11.58 12.29
N ILE A 67 14.36 -11.81 11.39
CA ILE A 67 13.68 -10.76 10.63
C ILE A 67 12.18 -10.93 10.84
N SER A 68 11.51 -9.89 11.29
CA SER A 68 10.05 -9.85 11.36
C SER A 68 9.51 -8.72 10.51
N THR A 69 8.42 -8.96 9.79
CA THR A 69 7.75 -7.94 8.95
C THR A 69 6.31 -7.75 9.40
N GLY A 70 5.85 -6.52 9.43
CA GLY A 70 4.49 -6.15 9.84
C GLY A 70 3.87 -5.06 8.97
N PRO A 71 2.53 -5.00 8.86
CA PRO A 71 1.53 -5.80 9.56
C PRO A 71 1.41 -7.26 9.05
N PRO A 72 0.91 -8.21 9.87
CA PRO A 72 0.39 -8.02 11.23
C PRO A 72 1.50 -7.80 12.26
N HIS A 73 1.30 -6.84 13.18
CA HIS A 73 2.32 -6.50 14.19
C HIS A 73 2.51 -7.58 15.26
N THR A 74 1.62 -8.58 15.33
CA THR A 74 1.83 -9.83 16.07
C THR A 74 3.19 -10.46 15.75
N MET A 75 3.68 -10.37 14.50
CA MET A 75 4.96 -10.94 14.09
C MET A 75 6.14 -10.28 14.81
N HIS A 76 6.09 -8.97 15.01
CA HIS A 76 7.10 -8.24 15.77
C HIS A 76 7.11 -8.66 17.26
N ILE A 77 5.94 -8.91 17.84
CA ILE A 77 5.85 -9.37 19.24
C ILE A 77 6.41 -10.79 19.40
N ILE A 78 6.18 -11.66 18.42
CA ILE A 78 6.80 -13.00 18.40
C ILE A 78 8.32 -12.87 18.33
N ALA A 79 8.85 -12.10 17.37
CA ALA A 79 10.29 -11.90 17.20
C ALA A 79 10.93 -11.27 18.45
N ARG A 80 10.30 -10.27 19.08
CA ARG A 80 10.75 -9.69 20.35
C ARG A 80 10.86 -10.73 21.45
N ASN A 81 9.86 -11.61 21.60
CA ASN A 81 9.89 -12.66 22.63
C ASN A 81 11.01 -13.67 22.36
N VAL A 82 11.23 -14.05 21.10
CA VAL A 82 12.34 -14.93 20.69
C VAL A 82 13.68 -14.26 20.98
N LYS A 83 13.87 -12.99 20.57
CA LYS A 83 15.08 -12.22 20.87
C LYS A 83 15.39 -12.16 22.37
N ARG A 84 14.39 -11.89 23.22
CA ARG A 84 14.56 -11.85 24.66
C ARG A 84 15.12 -13.16 25.23
N ALA A 85 14.66 -14.29 24.66
CA ALA A 85 15.08 -15.63 25.11
C ALA A 85 16.43 -16.06 24.54
N THR A 86 16.71 -15.75 23.24
CA THR A 86 17.88 -16.28 22.52
C THR A 86 19.03 -15.28 22.39
N LYS A 87 18.74 -13.97 22.57
CA LYS A 87 19.66 -12.85 22.32
C LYS A 87 20.09 -12.67 20.86
N LEU A 88 19.45 -13.37 19.93
CA LEU A 88 19.75 -13.21 18.49
C LEU A 88 19.50 -11.78 18.02
N PRO A 89 20.34 -11.23 17.13
CA PRO A 89 20.11 -9.96 16.46
C PRO A 89 18.77 -9.97 15.73
N TRP A 90 18.05 -8.85 15.75
CA TRP A 90 16.69 -8.76 15.22
C TRP A 90 16.47 -7.50 14.40
N ILE A 91 16.00 -7.69 13.15
CA ILE A 91 15.50 -6.63 12.28
C ILE A 91 13.96 -6.61 12.34
N ALA A 92 13.38 -5.47 12.71
CA ALA A 92 11.94 -5.26 12.64
C ALA A 92 11.59 -4.40 11.41
N ASP A 93 10.96 -5.01 10.40
CA ASP A 93 10.58 -4.39 9.14
C ASP A 93 9.14 -3.91 9.19
N PHE A 94 8.98 -2.58 9.21
CA PHE A 94 7.68 -1.91 9.22
C PHE A 94 7.28 -1.52 7.78
N ARG A 95 6.41 -2.33 7.16
CA ARG A 95 5.85 -1.97 5.86
C ARG A 95 4.74 -0.92 5.95
N ASP A 96 4.15 -0.79 7.13
CA ASP A 96 3.24 0.27 7.51
C ASP A 96 3.54 0.68 8.96
N PRO A 97 3.32 1.94 9.35
CA PRO A 97 3.41 2.36 10.76
C PRO A 97 2.35 1.63 11.59
N TRP A 98 2.56 1.51 12.89
CA TRP A 98 1.63 0.77 13.75
C TRP A 98 0.49 1.66 14.24
N THR A 99 0.75 2.58 15.17
CA THR A 99 -0.30 3.43 15.72
C THR A 99 -0.59 4.68 14.90
N GLN A 100 0.27 5.01 13.93
CA GLN A 100 0.11 6.14 13.01
C GLN A 100 -0.53 5.74 11.67
N ILE A 101 -0.93 4.47 11.48
CA ILE A 101 -1.59 4.06 10.24
C ILE A 101 -3.00 4.69 10.13
N ASP A 102 -3.44 4.99 8.93
CA ASP A 102 -4.63 5.77 8.61
C ASP A 102 -5.94 5.27 9.25
N TRP A 103 -6.12 3.96 9.32
CA TRP A 103 -7.32 3.35 9.91
C TRP A 103 -7.27 3.20 11.44
N PHE A 104 -6.11 3.43 12.09
CA PHE A 104 -5.95 3.21 13.53
C PHE A 104 -6.83 4.15 14.36
N GLU A 105 -6.92 5.42 13.96
CA GLU A 105 -7.79 6.41 14.62
C GLU A 105 -9.28 6.08 14.46
N GLN A 106 -9.66 5.26 13.49
CA GLN A 106 -11.06 4.83 13.27
C GLN A 106 -11.46 3.67 14.20
N LEU A 107 -10.50 3.06 14.90
CA LEU A 107 -10.80 1.99 15.85
C LEU A 107 -11.45 2.56 17.12
N PRO A 108 -12.52 1.92 17.63
CA PRO A 108 -13.18 2.35 18.89
C PRO A 108 -12.33 1.92 20.10
N LEU A 109 -11.11 2.44 20.18
CA LEU A 109 -10.19 2.14 21.28
C LEU A 109 -10.57 2.89 22.55
N ASN A 110 -10.56 2.18 23.67
CA ASN A 110 -10.54 2.80 24.98
C ASN A 110 -9.10 3.17 25.38
N ARG A 111 -8.95 3.93 26.48
CA ARG A 111 -7.64 4.38 26.97
C ARG A 111 -6.65 3.24 27.25
N PHE A 112 -7.13 2.08 27.69
CA PHE A 112 -6.29 0.93 28.00
C PHE A 112 -5.82 0.21 26.73
N GLY A 113 -6.73 0.03 25.74
CA GLY A 113 -6.39 -0.52 24.45
C GLY A 113 -5.35 0.34 23.73
N LEU A 114 -5.55 1.65 23.68
CA LEU A 114 -4.61 2.60 23.11
C LEU A 114 -3.23 2.53 23.82
N ALA A 115 -3.21 2.63 25.15
CA ALA A 115 -1.97 2.55 25.93
C ALA A 115 -1.23 1.23 25.71
N LYS A 116 -1.96 0.11 25.57
CA LYS A 116 -1.36 -1.21 25.28
C LYS A 116 -0.74 -1.27 23.89
N HIS A 117 -1.40 -0.74 22.85
CA HIS A 117 -0.82 -0.63 21.51
C HIS A 117 0.47 0.19 21.55
N GLN A 118 0.44 1.39 22.13
CA GLN A 118 1.61 2.28 22.25
C GLN A 118 2.76 1.63 23.01
N ALA A 119 2.47 0.94 24.12
CA ALA A 119 3.50 0.23 24.89
C ALA A 119 4.14 -0.92 24.11
N LEU A 120 3.33 -1.68 23.34
CA LEU A 120 3.83 -2.76 22.50
C LEU A 120 4.67 -2.22 21.33
N GLU A 121 4.18 -1.21 20.63
CA GLU A 121 4.93 -0.53 19.56
C GLU A 121 6.27 -0.01 20.09
N LYS A 122 6.24 0.77 21.17
CA LYS A 122 7.45 1.30 21.80
C LYS A 122 8.45 0.20 22.16
N SER A 123 7.96 -0.93 22.69
CA SER A 123 8.84 -2.06 23.04
C SER A 123 9.51 -2.70 21.82
N VAL A 124 8.83 -2.77 20.68
CA VAL A 124 9.39 -3.25 19.41
C VAL A 124 10.43 -2.25 18.88
N LEU A 125 10.09 -0.97 18.86
CA LEU A 125 10.96 0.09 18.38
C LEU A 125 12.25 0.23 19.20
N LEU A 126 12.20 -0.05 20.49
CA LEU A 126 13.38 0.05 21.38
C LEU A 126 14.20 -1.23 21.45
N GLU A 127 13.60 -2.40 21.28
CA GLU A 127 14.27 -3.70 21.46
C GLU A 127 14.79 -4.33 20.15
N ALA A 128 14.28 -3.95 19.00
CA ALA A 128 14.86 -4.36 17.73
C ALA A 128 16.26 -3.76 17.58
N ASP A 129 17.23 -4.52 17.05
CA ASP A 129 18.58 -4.01 16.82
C ASP A 129 18.61 -3.08 15.60
N LEU A 130 17.81 -3.39 14.59
CA LEU A 130 17.62 -2.58 13.39
C LEU A 130 16.13 -2.43 13.08
N LEU A 131 15.76 -1.22 12.71
CA LEU A 131 14.42 -0.88 12.24
C LEU A 131 14.47 -0.54 10.77
N THR A 132 13.52 -1.07 9.97
CA THR A 132 13.32 -0.63 8.59
C THR A 132 11.89 -0.15 8.37
N ILE A 133 11.71 0.80 7.45
CA ILE A 133 10.40 1.35 7.10
C ILE A 133 10.37 1.73 5.61
N VAL A 134 9.18 1.81 5.02
CA VAL A 134 9.02 1.91 3.56
C VAL A 134 8.99 3.32 3.00
N SER A 135 8.88 4.37 3.81
CA SER A 135 8.77 5.75 3.33
C SER A 135 9.51 6.76 4.19
N SER A 136 9.98 7.84 3.59
CA SER A 136 10.80 8.86 4.26
C SER A 136 10.02 9.64 5.33
N ASN A 137 8.77 9.98 5.06
CA ASN A 137 7.93 10.67 6.04
C ASN A 137 7.68 9.78 7.27
N TRP A 138 7.40 8.50 7.06
CA TRP A 138 7.20 7.56 8.17
C TRP A 138 8.52 7.24 8.88
N GLN A 139 9.64 7.26 8.17
CA GLN A 139 10.98 7.13 8.77
C GLN A 139 11.21 8.24 9.80
N GLN A 140 11.00 9.51 9.42
CA GLN A 140 11.15 10.65 10.32
C GLN A 140 10.21 10.57 11.53
N GLN A 141 8.95 10.20 11.31
CA GLN A 141 7.98 10.01 12.38
C GLN A 141 8.40 8.89 13.34
N THR A 142 8.87 7.76 12.82
CA THR A 142 9.31 6.63 13.64
C THR A 142 10.58 6.96 14.41
N GLN A 143 11.54 7.65 13.80
CA GLN A 143 12.75 8.17 14.47
C GLN A 143 12.37 9.11 15.61
N ALA A 144 11.42 10.00 15.41
CA ALA A 144 10.93 10.91 16.46
C ALA A 144 10.26 10.15 17.63
N LEU A 145 9.60 9.02 17.35
CA LEU A 145 8.97 8.19 18.39
C LEU A 145 9.97 7.40 19.24
N CYS A 146 11.03 6.90 18.64
CA CYS A 146 11.95 5.99 19.33
C CYS A 146 13.31 6.62 19.66
N GLY A 147 13.64 7.78 19.10
CA GLY A 147 14.95 8.44 19.30
C GLY A 147 16.13 7.65 18.71
N ARG A 148 15.87 6.77 17.72
CA ARG A 148 16.87 5.87 17.11
C ARG A 148 16.83 5.98 15.60
N ASP A 149 17.93 5.55 14.96
CA ASP A 149 17.99 5.43 13.51
C ASP A 149 17.02 4.35 12.99
N VAL A 150 16.39 4.65 11.88
CA VAL A 150 15.49 3.77 11.13
C VAL A 150 15.95 3.75 9.69
N ALA A 151 16.22 2.59 9.13
CA ALA A 151 16.66 2.47 7.75
C ALA A 151 15.45 2.54 6.80
N LEU A 152 15.61 3.25 5.68
CA LEU A 152 14.59 3.32 4.64
C LEU A 152 14.76 2.16 3.67
N VAL A 153 13.79 1.26 3.58
CA VAL A 153 13.70 0.18 2.59
C VAL A 153 12.31 0.20 1.98
N THR A 154 12.18 0.79 0.81
CA THR A 154 10.88 0.99 0.15
C THR A 154 10.26 -0.32 -0.34
N ASN A 155 8.98 -0.29 -0.73
CA ASN A 155 8.44 -1.31 -1.61
C ASN A 155 9.10 -1.21 -3.00
N GLY A 156 8.92 -2.23 -3.84
CA GLY A 156 9.52 -2.27 -5.16
C GLY A 156 8.76 -3.21 -6.11
N PHE A 157 9.35 -3.45 -7.27
CA PHE A 157 8.80 -4.31 -8.32
C PHE A 157 9.75 -5.47 -8.65
N ALA A 158 9.22 -6.51 -9.32
CA ALA A 158 10.00 -7.60 -9.88
C ALA A 158 10.30 -7.30 -11.36
N PRO A 159 11.55 -7.04 -11.74
CA PRO A 159 11.90 -6.80 -13.15
C PRO A 159 11.49 -7.95 -14.07
N GLU A 160 11.45 -9.17 -13.55
CA GLU A 160 11.06 -10.39 -14.28
C GLU A 160 9.62 -10.32 -14.80
N ASP A 161 8.71 -9.69 -14.05
CA ASP A 161 7.32 -9.50 -14.46
C ASP A 161 7.20 -8.64 -15.73
N PHE A 162 8.21 -7.82 -16.01
CA PHE A 162 8.29 -6.91 -17.16
C PHE A 162 9.30 -7.35 -18.22
N ALA A 163 9.94 -8.53 -18.09
CA ALA A 163 10.94 -9.00 -19.04
C ALA A 163 10.39 -9.21 -20.46
N ALA A 164 9.17 -9.72 -20.56
CA ALA A 164 8.46 -9.91 -21.82
C ALA A 164 7.44 -8.79 -22.12
N PHE A 165 7.46 -7.71 -21.31
CA PHE A 165 6.50 -6.63 -21.44
C PHE A 165 6.72 -5.85 -22.73
N GLN A 166 5.69 -5.81 -23.57
CA GLN A 166 5.66 -5.02 -24.79
C GLN A 166 4.43 -4.14 -24.78
N GLN A 167 4.63 -2.85 -25.01
CA GLN A 167 3.52 -1.92 -25.11
C GLN A 167 2.68 -2.27 -26.33
N GLN A 168 1.37 -2.39 -26.11
CA GLN A 168 0.40 -2.65 -27.16
C GLN A 168 -0.21 -1.34 -27.66
N PRO A 169 -0.46 -1.20 -28.97
CA PRO A 169 -1.22 -0.07 -29.49
C PRO A 169 -2.63 -0.07 -28.90
N ASP A 170 -3.06 1.07 -28.39
CA ASP A 170 -4.43 1.26 -27.93
C ASP A 170 -5.15 2.21 -28.92
N PRO A 171 -6.20 1.76 -29.65
CA PRO A 171 -6.98 2.62 -30.53
C PRO A 171 -7.82 3.64 -29.77
N HIS A 172 -7.91 3.49 -28.45
CA HIS A 172 -8.63 4.37 -27.55
C HIS A 172 -7.67 5.15 -26.66
N PHE A 173 -8.19 6.14 -25.97
CA PHE A 173 -7.50 6.76 -24.85
C PHE A 173 -7.97 6.06 -23.56
N THR A 174 -7.23 5.03 -23.14
CA THR A 174 -7.60 4.22 -21.99
C THR A 174 -6.94 4.74 -20.71
N ILE A 175 -7.77 5.16 -19.76
CA ILE A 175 -7.38 5.45 -18.38
C ILE A 175 -7.55 4.16 -17.57
N LEU A 176 -6.46 3.60 -17.04
CA LEU A 176 -6.47 2.35 -16.32
C LEU A 176 -6.14 2.56 -14.84
N HIS A 177 -6.93 1.96 -13.95
CA HIS A 177 -6.56 1.75 -12.55
C HIS A 177 -6.68 0.28 -12.19
N THR A 178 -5.67 -0.26 -11.48
CA THR A 178 -5.68 -1.62 -10.96
C THR A 178 -5.66 -1.60 -9.44
N GLY A 179 -6.54 -2.36 -8.81
CA GLY A 179 -6.67 -2.49 -7.35
C GLY A 179 -7.90 -1.78 -6.80
N SER A 180 -8.05 -1.78 -5.48
CA SER A 180 -9.22 -1.22 -4.82
C SER A 180 -9.17 0.31 -4.78
N ILE A 181 -10.32 0.94 -5.00
CA ILE A 181 -10.56 2.35 -4.69
C ILE A 181 -11.61 2.41 -3.57
N ASN A 182 -11.16 2.64 -2.35
CA ASN A 182 -12.04 2.89 -1.21
C ASN A 182 -12.50 4.36 -1.19
N LYS A 183 -13.38 4.71 -0.27
CA LYS A 183 -13.91 6.06 -0.14
C LYS A 183 -12.83 7.13 0.00
N ASP A 184 -11.81 6.86 0.83
CA ASP A 184 -10.74 7.83 1.11
C ASP A 184 -9.74 7.98 -0.05
N ARG A 185 -9.83 7.08 -1.05
CA ARG A 185 -9.01 7.08 -2.28
C ARG A 185 -9.80 7.55 -3.50
N ASN A 186 -11.08 7.88 -3.35
CA ASN A 186 -11.92 8.30 -4.45
C ASN A 186 -11.52 9.69 -4.98
N PRO A 187 -11.03 9.82 -6.23
CA PRO A 187 -10.62 11.10 -6.80
C PRO A 187 -11.82 11.85 -7.39
N SER A 188 -12.78 12.26 -6.56
CA SER A 188 -14.05 12.87 -6.99
C SER A 188 -13.87 14.09 -7.90
N ALA A 189 -12.88 14.95 -7.63
CA ALA A 189 -12.57 16.11 -8.45
C ALA A 189 -12.11 15.70 -9.87
N LEU A 190 -11.32 14.63 -9.97
CA LEU A 190 -10.89 14.07 -11.26
C LEU A 190 -12.09 13.62 -12.09
N TRP A 191 -13.02 12.86 -11.51
CA TRP A 191 -14.19 12.40 -12.24
C TRP A 191 -15.04 13.56 -12.77
N LYS A 192 -15.28 14.57 -11.94
CA LYS A 192 -16.00 15.80 -12.33
C LYS A 192 -15.29 16.55 -13.46
N SER A 193 -13.97 16.73 -13.34
CA SER A 193 -13.15 17.40 -14.35
C SER A 193 -13.15 16.63 -15.68
N LEU A 194 -12.98 15.30 -15.63
CA LEU A 194 -13.04 14.45 -16.84
C LEU A 194 -14.40 14.48 -17.51
N GLY A 195 -15.48 14.42 -16.72
CA GLY A 195 -16.85 14.52 -17.25
C GLY A 195 -17.10 15.82 -18.00
N ARG A 196 -16.72 16.97 -17.41
CA ARG A 196 -16.80 18.28 -18.08
C ARG A 196 -15.97 18.33 -19.37
N PHE A 197 -14.74 17.81 -19.31
CA PHE A 197 -13.87 17.77 -20.49
C PHE A 197 -14.46 16.92 -21.61
N THR A 198 -14.99 15.75 -21.30
CA THR A 198 -15.62 14.82 -22.23
C THR A 198 -16.86 15.44 -22.91
N GLN A 199 -17.71 16.13 -22.13
CA GLN A 199 -18.90 16.82 -22.67
C GLN A 199 -18.52 17.91 -23.69
N ASN A 200 -17.43 18.62 -23.46
CA ASN A 200 -16.98 19.71 -24.32
C ASN A 200 -16.09 19.26 -25.50
N ASN A 201 -15.69 17.97 -25.55
CA ASN A 201 -14.79 17.42 -26.56
C ASN A 201 -15.30 16.09 -27.10
N PRO A 202 -16.28 16.08 -28.06
CA PRO A 202 -16.90 14.85 -28.57
C PRO A 202 -15.89 13.88 -29.21
N GLU A 203 -14.86 14.41 -29.89
CA GLU A 203 -13.82 13.58 -30.52
C GLU A 203 -12.99 12.81 -29.48
N PHE A 204 -12.68 13.44 -28.36
CA PHE A 204 -12.04 12.77 -27.24
C PHE A 204 -12.98 11.75 -26.59
N ALA A 205 -14.25 12.12 -26.40
CA ALA A 205 -15.28 11.25 -25.83
C ALA A 205 -15.42 9.94 -26.64
N ALA A 206 -15.38 10.01 -27.96
CA ALA A 206 -15.48 8.84 -28.83
C ALA A 206 -14.32 7.84 -28.62
N LYS A 207 -13.17 8.32 -28.18
CA LYS A 207 -11.97 7.50 -27.94
C LYS A 207 -11.79 7.12 -26.46
N LEU A 208 -12.46 7.80 -25.53
CA LEU A 208 -12.25 7.56 -24.09
C LEU A 208 -12.68 6.15 -23.68
N ARG A 209 -11.83 5.51 -22.89
CA ARG A 209 -12.13 4.30 -22.10
C ARG A 209 -11.60 4.47 -20.68
N ILE A 210 -12.38 4.06 -19.70
CA ILE A 210 -12.00 4.05 -18.28
C ILE A 210 -12.08 2.59 -17.84
N ARG A 211 -10.96 1.99 -17.47
CA ARG A 211 -10.90 0.62 -16.96
C ARG A 211 -10.50 0.62 -15.50
N LEU A 212 -11.38 0.10 -14.66
CA LEU A 212 -11.16 0.00 -13.22
C LEU A 212 -11.22 -1.48 -12.83
N ILE A 213 -10.05 -2.04 -12.48
CA ILE A 213 -9.89 -3.46 -12.14
C ILE A 213 -9.68 -3.59 -10.64
N GLY A 214 -10.66 -4.13 -9.93
CA GLY A 214 -10.63 -4.34 -8.49
C GLY A 214 -11.92 -3.89 -7.80
N ALA A 215 -11.92 -3.92 -6.48
CA ALA A 215 -13.10 -3.53 -5.71
C ALA A 215 -13.23 -2.01 -5.62
N LEU A 216 -14.43 -1.50 -5.87
CA LEU A 216 -14.74 -0.08 -5.81
C LEU A 216 -15.74 0.19 -4.70
N ASP A 217 -15.51 1.25 -3.93
CA ASP A 217 -16.52 1.80 -3.02
C ASP A 217 -17.71 2.36 -3.80
N ALA A 218 -18.88 2.33 -3.20
CA ALA A 218 -20.12 2.84 -3.81
C ALA A 218 -20.03 4.34 -4.19
N SER A 219 -19.25 5.13 -3.44
CA SER A 219 -19.03 6.56 -3.73
C SER A 219 -18.30 6.78 -5.05
N VAL A 220 -17.35 5.90 -5.41
CA VAL A 220 -16.61 5.99 -6.68
C VAL A 220 -17.58 5.81 -7.85
N ARG A 221 -18.44 4.80 -7.77
CA ARG A 221 -19.44 4.54 -8.81
C ARG A 221 -20.42 5.70 -8.94
N ALA A 222 -20.89 6.24 -7.81
CA ALA A 222 -21.81 7.38 -7.80
C ALA A 222 -21.18 8.63 -8.46
N ASP A 223 -19.92 8.93 -8.14
CA ASP A 223 -19.22 10.08 -8.73
C ASP A 223 -18.98 9.92 -10.23
N ILE A 224 -18.65 8.71 -10.70
CA ILE A 224 -18.51 8.41 -12.14
C ILE A 224 -19.86 8.56 -12.87
N GLU A 225 -20.96 8.11 -12.25
CA GLU A 225 -22.31 8.24 -12.79
C GLU A 225 -22.75 9.71 -12.84
N GLU A 226 -22.56 10.46 -11.74
CA GLU A 226 -22.85 11.90 -11.65
C GLU A 226 -22.05 12.71 -12.72
N ALA A 227 -20.81 12.31 -12.98
CA ALA A 227 -19.95 12.93 -13.99
C ALA A 227 -20.33 12.53 -15.45
N GLY A 228 -21.31 11.66 -15.64
CA GLY A 228 -21.72 11.17 -16.99
C GLY A 228 -20.70 10.25 -17.65
N LEU A 229 -19.80 9.64 -16.88
CA LEU A 229 -18.69 8.82 -17.40
C LEU A 229 -19.01 7.32 -17.49
N MET A 230 -20.15 6.85 -16.97
CA MET A 230 -20.53 5.42 -17.02
C MET A 230 -20.50 4.80 -18.42
N PRO A 231 -20.92 5.48 -19.52
CA PRO A 231 -20.85 4.92 -20.86
C PRO A 231 -19.42 4.59 -21.35
N TYR A 232 -18.40 5.22 -20.77
CA TYR A 232 -17.00 5.02 -21.08
C TYR A 232 -16.30 4.07 -20.12
N THR A 233 -17.00 3.65 -19.02
CA THR A 233 -16.40 2.97 -17.88
C THR A 233 -16.66 1.47 -17.92
N HIS A 234 -15.58 0.69 -17.87
CA HIS A 234 -15.60 -0.76 -17.68
C HIS A 234 -15.09 -1.11 -16.28
N LEU A 235 -15.95 -1.80 -15.51
CA LEU A 235 -15.65 -2.25 -14.13
C LEU A 235 -15.39 -3.75 -14.15
N GLU A 236 -14.24 -4.17 -13.65
CA GLU A 236 -13.86 -5.57 -13.58
C GLU A 236 -13.46 -5.94 -12.14
N GLN A 237 -13.77 -7.17 -11.73
CA GLN A 237 -13.33 -7.69 -10.44
C GLN A 237 -11.81 -7.94 -10.43
N PHE A 238 -11.27 -8.39 -9.30
CA PHE A 238 -9.87 -8.77 -9.21
C PHE A 238 -9.51 -9.85 -10.24
N VAL A 239 -8.42 -9.61 -10.95
CA VAL A 239 -7.83 -10.53 -11.93
C VAL A 239 -6.47 -11.04 -11.44
N PRO A 240 -5.96 -12.15 -11.98
CA PRO A 240 -4.60 -12.61 -11.69
C PRO A 240 -3.54 -11.56 -12.06
N HIS A 241 -2.41 -11.55 -11.34
CA HIS A 241 -1.34 -10.55 -11.52
C HIS A 241 -0.80 -10.52 -12.96
N ALA A 242 -0.62 -11.67 -13.61
CA ALA A 242 -0.19 -11.73 -15.01
C ALA A 242 -1.15 -10.94 -15.94
N ARG A 243 -2.46 -11.02 -15.69
CA ARG A 243 -3.47 -10.25 -16.43
C ARG A 243 -3.35 -8.75 -16.15
N VAL A 244 -2.98 -8.35 -14.90
CA VAL A 244 -2.71 -6.94 -14.59
C VAL A 244 -1.56 -6.42 -15.46
N ILE A 245 -0.47 -7.18 -15.59
CA ILE A 245 0.68 -6.79 -16.44
C ILE A 245 0.26 -6.62 -17.89
N GLU A 246 -0.57 -7.52 -18.44
CA GLU A 246 -1.13 -7.38 -19.79
C GLU A 246 -1.94 -6.09 -19.95
N GLU A 247 -2.82 -5.78 -18.98
CA GLU A 247 -3.62 -4.55 -19.01
C GLU A 247 -2.77 -3.28 -18.96
N LEU A 248 -1.67 -3.30 -18.18
CA LEU A 248 -0.71 -2.19 -18.15
C LEU A 248 -0.08 -1.95 -19.55
N SER A 249 0.05 -2.98 -20.39
CA SER A 249 0.67 -2.84 -21.71
C SER A 249 -0.20 -2.08 -22.72
N ALA A 250 -1.53 -2.10 -22.53
CA ALA A 250 -2.52 -1.61 -23.49
C ALA A 250 -3.31 -0.40 -22.94
N CYS A 251 -2.71 0.45 -22.12
CA CYS A 251 -3.36 1.68 -21.67
C CYS A 251 -2.60 2.93 -22.12
N SER A 252 -3.28 4.05 -22.15
CA SER A 252 -2.71 5.36 -22.48
C SER A 252 -2.24 6.10 -21.21
N LEU A 253 -2.95 5.92 -20.10
CA LEU A 253 -2.73 6.63 -18.85
C LEU A 253 -3.06 5.73 -17.65
N LEU A 254 -2.14 5.65 -16.71
CA LEU A 254 -2.35 4.99 -15.42
C LEU A 254 -2.85 5.99 -14.39
N LEU A 255 -3.97 5.68 -13.75
CA LEU A 255 -4.52 6.49 -12.66
C LEU A 255 -4.06 5.94 -11.31
N LEU A 256 -3.38 6.78 -10.53
CA LEU A 256 -2.84 6.44 -9.21
C LEU A 256 -3.44 7.35 -8.11
N PRO A 257 -4.63 7.06 -7.59
CA PRO A 257 -5.17 7.81 -6.48
C PRO A 257 -4.55 7.36 -5.15
N ILE A 258 -4.21 8.34 -4.30
CA ILE A 258 -3.67 8.16 -2.94
C ILE A 258 -4.81 8.37 -1.94
N ASN A 259 -4.73 7.73 -0.76
CA ASN A 259 -5.72 7.96 0.30
C ASN A 259 -5.62 9.40 0.82
N ASN A 260 -6.77 10.08 0.91
CA ASN A 260 -6.90 11.38 1.54
C ASN A 260 -7.17 11.20 3.04
N VAL A 261 -6.12 11.00 3.79
CA VAL A 261 -6.14 10.69 5.22
C VAL A 261 -5.04 11.47 5.95
N LYS A 262 -5.08 11.53 7.27
CA LYS A 262 -4.18 12.35 8.08
C LYS A 262 -2.69 12.07 7.86
N ASN A 263 -2.30 10.81 7.70
CA ASN A 263 -0.90 10.38 7.49
C ASN A 263 -0.54 10.16 6.01
N GLN A 264 -1.28 10.77 5.10
CA GLN A 264 -1.16 10.60 3.64
C GLN A 264 0.23 10.90 3.07
N MET A 265 1.02 11.73 3.75
CA MET A 265 2.35 12.17 3.28
C MET A 265 3.33 11.00 3.11
N GLY A 266 3.25 9.97 3.96
CA GLY A 266 4.12 8.79 3.90
C GLY A 266 3.55 7.65 3.06
N ILE A 267 2.34 7.76 2.50
CA ILE A 267 1.73 6.67 1.74
C ILE A 267 2.43 6.49 0.39
N ILE A 268 3.02 5.32 0.18
CA ILE A 268 3.57 4.87 -1.09
C ILE A 268 2.82 3.59 -1.48
N PRO A 269 1.80 3.66 -2.37
CA PRO A 269 1.12 2.46 -2.84
C PRO A 269 2.10 1.52 -3.54
N GLY A 270 2.09 0.22 -3.21
CA GLY A 270 3.01 -0.74 -3.82
C GLY A 270 2.97 -0.74 -5.36
N LYS A 271 1.79 -0.50 -5.95
CA LYS A 271 1.60 -0.43 -7.39
C LYS A 271 2.34 0.73 -8.10
N VAL A 272 2.80 1.76 -7.38
CA VAL A 272 3.55 2.86 -8.01
C VAL A 272 4.79 2.33 -8.74
N PHE A 273 5.46 1.35 -8.16
CA PHE A 273 6.67 0.78 -8.77
C PHE A 273 6.37 -0.07 -10.00
N GLU A 274 5.27 -0.83 -10.00
CA GLU A 274 4.80 -1.58 -11.17
C GLU A 274 4.32 -0.63 -12.28
N TYR A 275 3.62 0.45 -11.92
CA TYR A 275 3.19 1.49 -12.85
C TYR A 275 4.40 2.20 -13.50
N LEU A 276 5.40 2.51 -12.70
CA LEU A 276 6.65 3.09 -13.22
C LEU A 276 7.38 2.10 -14.15
N ALA A 277 7.44 0.80 -13.77
CA ALA A 277 8.11 -0.24 -14.55
C ALA A 277 7.40 -0.55 -15.88
N SER A 278 6.10 -0.29 -15.99
CA SER A 278 5.35 -0.44 -17.25
C SER A 278 5.68 0.65 -18.28
N GLU A 279 6.42 1.68 -17.90
CA GLU A 279 6.75 2.81 -18.79
C GLU A 279 5.50 3.46 -19.42
N GLN A 280 4.34 3.37 -18.76
CA GLN A 280 3.14 4.11 -19.15
C GLN A 280 3.07 5.45 -18.43
N PRO A 281 2.48 6.49 -19.04
CA PRO A 281 2.22 7.75 -18.36
C PRO A 281 1.37 7.55 -17.10
N ILE A 282 1.65 8.33 -16.04
CA ILE A 282 0.97 8.21 -14.75
C ILE A 282 0.38 9.55 -14.34
N LEU A 283 -0.91 9.58 -14.05
CA LEU A 283 -1.59 10.66 -13.36
C LEU A 283 -1.88 10.23 -11.93
N ALA A 284 -1.23 10.85 -10.97
CA ALA A 284 -1.50 10.64 -9.57
C ALA A 284 -2.41 11.72 -9.00
N VAL A 285 -3.30 11.33 -8.08
CA VAL A 285 -4.12 12.27 -7.29
C VAL A 285 -3.78 12.08 -5.83
N GLY A 286 -3.22 13.09 -5.19
CA GLY A 286 -2.74 12.95 -3.81
C GLY A 286 -2.00 14.16 -3.27
N PRO A 287 -1.33 14.02 -2.11
CA PRO A 287 -0.57 15.12 -1.51
C PRO A 287 0.63 15.49 -2.38
N LEU A 288 0.72 16.76 -2.74
CA LEU A 288 1.78 17.26 -3.62
C LEU A 288 3.18 17.12 -3.00
N GLU A 289 3.30 17.19 -1.69
CA GLU A 289 4.58 17.09 -0.96
C GLU A 289 4.78 15.70 -0.30
N GLY A 290 3.96 14.71 -0.66
CA GLY A 290 4.08 13.34 -0.14
C GLY A 290 5.22 12.55 -0.77
N ASP A 291 5.56 11.41 -0.15
CA ASP A 291 6.63 10.53 -0.62
C ASP A 291 6.35 9.95 -2.01
N THR A 292 5.08 9.63 -2.33
CA THR A 292 4.70 9.23 -3.69
C THR A 292 4.97 10.35 -4.70
N ALA A 293 4.66 11.61 -4.37
CA ALA A 293 4.95 12.76 -5.23
C ALA A 293 6.45 12.92 -5.45
N THR A 294 7.24 12.76 -4.40
CA THR A 294 8.70 12.84 -4.44
C THR A 294 9.31 11.77 -5.37
N ILE A 295 8.76 10.55 -5.35
CA ILE A 295 9.17 9.47 -6.27
C ILE A 295 8.78 9.81 -7.69
N LEU A 296 7.54 10.20 -7.93
CA LEU A 296 7.00 10.46 -9.27
C LEU A 296 7.70 11.64 -9.96
N ARG A 297 7.93 12.75 -9.26
CA ARG A 297 8.59 13.93 -9.85
C ARG A 297 9.99 13.66 -10.42
N LYS A 298 10.65 12.59 -9.97
CA LYS A 298 11.95 12.15 -10.49
C LYS A 298 11.82 11.31 -11.77
N GLN A 299 10.60 11.03 -12.23
CA GLN A 299 10.34 10.11 -13.32
C GLN A 299 9.66 10.82 -14.48
N ALA A 300 10.12 10.58 -15.71
CA ALA A 300 9.48 11.11 -16.91
C ALA A 300 8.03 10.59 -17.08
N GLY A 301 7.16 11.36 -17.72
CA GLY A 301 5.78 10.95 -18.02
C GLY A 301 4.91 10.73 -16.78
N THR A 302 5.17 11.47 -15.70
CA THR A 302 4.34 11.45 -14.50
C THR A 302 3.79 12.84 -14.22
N HIS A 303 2.57 12.89 -13.76
CA HIS A 303 1.94 14.12 -13.30
C HIS A 303 1.20 13.85 -11.99
N ILE A 304 1.28 14.80 -11.05
CA ILE A 304 0.55 14.70 -9.78
C ILE A 304 -0.26 15.96 -9.56
N VAL A 305 -1.50 15.76 -9.15
CA VAL A 305 -2.46 16.82 -8.81
C VAL A 305 -2.96 16.63 -7.39
N GLY A 306 -3.30 17.72 -6.71
CA GLY A 306 -3.95 17.68 -5.41
C GLY A 306 -5.37 17.11 -5.49
N PHE A 307 -5.93 16.75 -4.33
CA PHE A 307 -7.25 16.10 -4.26
C PHE A 307 -8.42 16.92 -4.83
N GLN A 308 -8.27 18.23 -4.86
CA GLN A 308 -9.30 19.18 -5.33
C GLN A 308 -8.85 20.03 -6.52
N ASP A 309 -7.65 19.74 -7.05
CA ASP A 309 -7.10 20.54 -8.14
C ASP A 309 -7.89 20.33 -9.43
N GLU A 310 -8.00 21.39 -10.23
CA GLU A 310 -8.51 21.31 -11.59
C GLU A 310 -7.46 20.63 -12.48
N ILE A 311 -7.90 19.70 -13.33
CA ILE A 311 -7.02 18.95 -14.22
C ILE A 311 -7.05 19.57 -15.60
N HIS A 312 -5.91 19.98 -16.10
CA HIS A 312 -5.75 20.48 -17.47
C HIS A 312 -5.55 19.29 -18.44
N TRP A 313 -6.67 18.69 -18.87
CA TRP A 313 -6.69 17.48 -19.69
C TRP A 313 -5.85 17.57 -20.98
N PRO A 314 -5.82 18.69 -21.74
CA PRO A 314 -4.94 18.82 -22.90
C PRO A 314 -3.47 18.52 -22.58
N GLN A 315 -2.94 19.05 -21.46
CA GLN A 315 -1.57 18.77 -21.01
C GLN A 315 -1.36 17.28 -20.65
N ILE A 316 -2.36 16.65 -20.01
CA ILE A 316 -2.27 15.22 -19.69
C ILE A 316 -2.27 14.37 -20.95
N ILE A 317 -3.11 14.71 -21.95
CA ILE A 317 -3.16 14.02 -23.22
C ILE A 317 -1.84 14.18 -23.99
N GLU A 318 -1.27 15.39 -24.02
CA GLU A 318 0.03 15.66 -24.61
C GLU A 318 1.15 14.85 -23.94
N MET A 319 1.17 14.79 -22.60
CA MET A 319 2.11 13.93 -21.84
C MET A 319 1.98 12.46 -22.27
N CYS A 320 0.76 11.97 -22.57
CA CYS A 320 0.53 10.60 -22.98
C CYS A 320 0.97 10.29 -24.44
N ALA A 321 1.23 11.30 -25.24
CA ALA A 321 1.72 11.11 -26.61
C ALA A 321 3.16 10.57 -26.67
N VAL A 322 3.93 10.74 -25.59
CA VAL A 322 5.31 10.29 -25.48
C VAL A 322 5.42 9.20 -24.42
N LYS A 323 5.91 8.02 -24.82
CA LYS A 323 6.15 6.93 -23.85
C LYS A 323 7.46 7.18 -23.12
N PRO A 324 7.42 7.24 -21.77
CA PRO A 324 8.62 7.49 -20.98
C PRO A 324 9.54 6.27 -20.95
N GLN A 325 10.86 6.50 -20.85
CA GLN A 325 11.86 5.45 -20.63
C GLN A 325 12.41 5.61 -19.21
N ARG A 326 12.23 4.59 -18.36
CA ARG A 326 12.56 4.68 -16.93
C ARG A 326 13.39 3.51 -16.39
N LYS A 327 13.66 2.47 -17.18
CA LYS A 327 14.24 1.20 -16.70
C LYS A 327 15.45 1.38 -15.79
N GLU A 328 16.43 2.17 -16.22
CA GLU A 328 17.65 2.39 -15.43
C GLU A 328 17.40 3.15 -14.13
N ALA A 329 16.56 4.17 -14.16
CA ALA A 329 16.20 4.98 -12.98
C ALA A 329 15.42 4.18 -11.93
N LEU A 330 14.83 3.05 -12.31
CA LEU A 330 14.04 2.20 -11.43
C LEU A 330 14.83 1.03 -10.81
N LEU A 331 16.03 0.73 -11.28
CA LEU A 331 16.85 -0.38 -10.75
C LEU A 331 16.98 -0.36 -9.22
N PRO A 332 17.15 0.79 -8.53
CA PRO A 332 17.20 0.84 -7.08
C PRO A 332 15.92 0.37 -6.37
N TYR A 333 14.79 0.35 -7.08
CA TYR A 333 13.51 -0.13 -6.57
C TYR A 333 13.20 -1.58 -7.00
N SER A 334 14.14 -2.27 -7.66
CA SER A 334 13.97 -3.70 -7.94
C SER A 334 14.01 -4.50 -6.65
N ARG A 335 13.19 -5.56 -6.55
CA ARG A 335 13.19 -6.45 -5.36
C ARG A 335 14.58 -7.01 -5.08
N LYS A 336 15.40 -7.23 -6.11
CA LYS A 336 16.78 -7.66 -5.98
C LYS A 336 17.63 -6.60 -5.26
N ALA A 337 17.63 -5.35 -5.73
CA ALA A 337 18.38 -4.26 -5.11
C ALA A 337 17.93 -3.99 -3.66
N LEU A 338 16.62 -4.09 -3.38
CA LEU A 338 16.09 -3.95 -2.02
C LEU A 338 16.50 -5.11 -1.11
N ALA A 339 16.55 -6.34 -1.63
CA ALA A 339 17.05 -7.50 -0.89
C ALA A 339 18.57 -7.37 -0.59
N GLU A 340 19.36 -6.91 -1.56
CA GLU A 340 20.80 -6.62 -1.38
C GLU A 340 21.00 -5.53 -0.31
N LYS A 341 20.15 -4.52 -0.26
CA LYS A 341 20.18 -3.50 0.80
C LYS A 341 19.89 -4.09 2.18
N ILE A 342 18.89 -4.96 2.32
CA ILE A 342 18.59 -5.65 3.58
C ILE A 342 19.76 -6.56 3.97
N ASP A 343 20.36 -7.27 3.02
CA ASP A 343 21.53 -8.13 3.25
C ASP A 343 22.74 -7.33 3.75
N GLN A 344 23.01 -6.17 3.16
CA GLN A 344 24.05 -5.26 3.63
C GLN A 344 23.79 -4.79 5.07
N LEU A 345 22.57 -4.32 5.37
CA LEU A 345 22.18 -3.91 6.73
C LEU A 345 22.32 -5.05 7.73
N LEU A 346 21.99 -6.28 7.34
CA LEU A 346 22.16 -7.46 8.17
C LEU A 346 23.65 -7.76 8.44
N LYS A 347 24.52 -7.67 7.43
CA LYS A 347 25.97 -7.87 7.57
C LYS A 347 26.59 -6.83 8.51
N GLU A 348 26.19 -5.56 8.38
CA GLU A 348 26.62 -4.48 9.27
C GLU A 348 26.19 -4.76 10.72
N LEU A 349 24.92 -5.19 10.92
CA LEU A 349 24.42 -5.57 12.24
C LEU A 349 25.24 -6.70 12.87
N LEU A 350 25.49 -7.77 12.11
CA LEU A 350 26.25 -8.94 12.60
C LEU A 350 27.73 -8.66 12.82
N SER A 351 28.31 -7.68 12.14
CA SER A 351 29.71 -7.27 12.38
C SER A 351 29.88 -6.46 13.66
N ASN A 352 28.89 -5.63 13.99
CA ASN A 352 28.90 -4.80 15.19
C ASN A 352 28.61 -5.60 16.48
N ASP A 353 27.96 -6.77 16.38
CA ASP A 353 27.66 -7.65 17.54
C ASP A 353 28.86 -8.50 17.96
N LYS A 354 29.95 -8.52 17.17
CA LYS A 354 31.19 -9.28 17.47
C LYS A 354 32.30 -8.46 18.12
N GLY A 355 32.07 -7.18 18.38
CA GLY A 355 32.98 -6.27 19.07
C GLY A 355 32.50 -5.98 20.48
#